data_bd7984432e3eebe457829f2f35c840cb
#
_entry.id   bd7984432e3eebe457829f2f35c840cb
#
_cell.length_a   1.000
_cell.length_b   1.000
_cell.length_c   1.000
_cell.angle_alpha   90.00
_cell.angle_beta   90.00
_cell.angle_gamma   90.00
#
_symmetry.space_group_name_H-M   'P 1'
#
loop_
_entity.id
_entity.type
_entity.pdbx_description
1 polymer ?
#
loop_
_entity_poly.entity_id
_entity_poly.type
_entity_poly.pdbx_seq_one_letter_code
_entity_poly.pdbx_strand_id
1 'polypeptide(L)'
;MDGKEMLQKYVVVEGHRDVYEQLYRTSIGEKSPIRDAVAPRLIRDGINLSVYAISGDSYSHTQNTGRYLETALDQIDQFLEEAPRSEGMIQLVKTRSDLPDKVEPGTVKFILHFEGCMPLRGSIHNLRNFYRLGLRSLQPVWNFRNELGDGVWENRTGGGLTNFGVDVIKEANRLGMIVDLSHMNREGFFQTLEVATAPLLVSHANACGMLDNPRNLADDQIKAIADQGGLVGILALPERVGKGEVAIEDMLKHMDYMINLVGIEHLALGMDFVKYDGPRTLKDRHHPLHKDPLIKGFEEIEDLPNLIAGLEKHGYKEEEIALILGGNYLRVLKTILPEQSVVCV
;
A
#
# COMPACT_ATOMS: atom_id res chain seq x y z
N MET A 1 -27.81 0.56 -2.38
CA MET A 1 -27.23 1.73 -3.13
C MET A 1 -26.39 1.16 -4.25
N ASP A 2 -26.38 1.78 -5.43
CA ASP A 2 -25.49 1.33 -6.52
C ASP A 2 -24.02 1.56 -6.11
N GLY A 3 -23.12 0.68 -6.52
CA GLY A 3 -21.70 0.77 -6.18
C GLY A 3 -21.05 2.10 -6.57
N LYS A 4 -21.48 2.74 -7.65
CA LYS A 4 -21.01 4.08 -8.05
C LYS A 4 -21.52 5.18 -7.11
N GLU A 5 -22.73 5.07 -6.61
CA GLU A 5 -23.27 5.99 -5.60
C GLU A 5 -22.50 5.88 -4.30
N MET A 6 -22.08 4.67 -3.91
CA MET A 6 -21.24 4.46 -2.74
C MET A 6 -19.88 5.15 -2.87
N LEU A 7 -19.23 5.04 -4.03
CA LEU A 7 -17.94 5.70 -4.30
C LEU A 7 -18.03 7.25 -4.31
N GLN A 8 -19.23 7.80 -4.54
CA GLN A 8 -19.48 9.24 -4.44
C GLN A 8 -19.80 9.70 -3.01
N LYS A 9 -20.29 8.79 -2.16
CA LYS A 9 -20.73 9.07 -0.81
C LYS A 9 -19.64 8.87 0.25
N TYR A 10 -18.86 7.82 0.11
CA TYR A 10 -17.88 7.40 1.10
C TYR A 10 -16.44 7.60 0.62
N VAL A 11 -15.56 7.98 1.54
CA VAL A 11 -14.12 8.09 1.24
C VAL A 11 -13.56 6.71 0.92
N VAL A 12 -12.89 6.60 -0.22
CA VAL A 12 -12.20 5.39 -0.65
C VAL A 12 -10.70 5.56 -0.51
N VAL A 13 -10.07 4.62 0.18
CA VAL A 13 -8.61 4.58 0.40
C VAL A 13 -8.03 3.39 -0.34
N GLU A 14 -7.14 3.64 -1.29
CA GLU A 14 -6.30 2.63 -1.92
C GLU A 14 -5.03 2.47 -1.08
N GLY A 15 -4.93 1.35 -0.36
CA GLY A 15 -3.90 1.12 0.64
C GLY A 15 -2.51 0.82 0.08
N HIS A 16 -2.40 0.49 -1.20
CA HIS A 16 -1.12 0.31 -1.89
C HIS A 16 -1.28 0.49 -3.39
N ARG A 17 -0.41 1.31 -3.97
CA ARG A 17 -0.32 1.54 -5.41
C ARG A 17 1.12 1.78 -5.83
N ASP A 18 1.59 0.98 -6.77
CA ASP A 18 2.89 1.14 -7.41
C ASP A 18 2.96 2.34 -8.38
N VAL A 19 4.18 2.85 -8.56
CA VAL A 19 4.49 3.97 -9.48
C VAL A 19 4.74 3.54 -10.93
N TYR A 20 4.42 2.31 -11.32
CA TYR A 20 4.77 1.80 -12.65
C TYR A 20 4.20 2.64 -13.80
N GLU A 21 2.97 3.14 -13.67
CA GLU A 21 2.38 4.02 -14.67
C GLU A 21 3.18 5.33 -14.79
N GLN A 22 3.55 5.96 -13.67
CA GLN A 22 4.40 7.15 -13.64
C GLN A 22 5.75 6.89 -14.33
N LEU A 23 6.44 5.81 -13.94
CA LEU A 23 7.74 5.45 -14.48
C LEU A 23 7.70 5.21 -15.99
N TYR A 24 6.69 4.46 -16.44
CA TYR A 24 6.50 4.21 -17.87
C TYR A 24 6.30 5.51 -18.65
N ARG A 25 5.34 6.35 -18.23
CA ARG A 25 5.04 7.62 -18.90
C ARG A 25 6.23 8.57 -18.91
N THR A 26 6.97 8.65 -17.81
CA THR A 26 8.24 9.41 -17.76
C THR A 26 9.25 8.86 -18.77
N SER A 27 9.38 7.55 -18.91
CA SER A 27 10.32 6.91 -19.84
C SER A 27 10.03 7.20 -21.32
N ILE A 28 8.78 7.49 -21.65
CA ILE A 28 8.37 7.88 -23.02
C ILE A 28 8.32 9.40 -23.22
N GLY A 29 8.79 10.18 -22.24
CA GLY A 29 8.98 11.63 -22.34
C GLY A 29 7.83 12.48 -21.83
N GLU A 30 6.80 11.89 -21.19
CA GLU A 30 5.77 12.67 -20.50
C GLU A 30 6.37 13.37 -19.27
N LYS A 31 6.06 14.66 -19.12
CA LYS A 31 6.69 15.51 -18.10
C LYS A 31 5.89 15.59 -16.79
N SER A 32 4.62 15.27 -16.82
CA SER A 32 3.72 15.40 -15.66
C SER A 32 2.75 14.22 -15.58
N PRO A 33 3.27 12.96 -15.55
CA PRO A 33 2.42 11.77 -15.60
C PRO A 33 1.50 11.62 -14.39
N ILE A 34 1.88 12.12 -13.22
CA ILE A 34 1.03 12.04 -12.02
C ILE A 34 -0.17 12.96 -12.21
N ARG A 35 0.06 14.22 -12.63
CA ARG A 35 -0.99 15.22 -12.86
C ARG A 35 -1.87 14.87 -14.07
N ASP A 36 -1.26 14.41 -15.16
CA ASP A 36 -1.95 14.31 -16.45
C ASP A 36 -2.60 12.93 -16.67
N ALA A 37 -2.21 11.91 -15.89
CA ALA A 37 -2.74 10.55 -16.04
C ALA A 37 -3.12 9.87 -14.71
N VAL A 38 -2.20 9.75 -13.75
CA VAL A 38 -2.44 8.97 -12.52
C VAL A 38 -3.57 9.57 -11.69
N ALA A 39 -3.49 10.85 -11.35
CA ALA A 39 -4.49 11.50 -10.51
C ALA A 39 -5.88 11.59 -11.17
N PRO A 40 -6.01 11.98 -12.46
CA PRO A 40 -7.31 11.94 -13.15
C PRO A 40 -7.95 10.56 -13.17
N ARG A 41 -7.16 9.50 -13.34
CA ARG A 41 -7.65 8.12 -13.28
C ARG A 41 -8.20 7.76 -11.90
N LEU A 42 -7.42 8.01 -10.84
CA LEU A 42 -7.84 7.74 -9.46
C LEU A 42 -9.15 8.49 -9.12
N ILE A 43 -9.25 9.76 -9.48
CA ILE A 43 -10.45 10.57 -9.25
C ILE A 43 -11.65 10.02 -10.00
N ARG A 44 -11.48 9.68 -11.29
CA ARG A 44 -12.54 9.08 -12.12
C ARG A 44 -13.08 7.79 -11.48
N ASP A 45 -12.19 6.99 -10.90
CA ASP A 45 -12.50 5.67 -10.36
C ASP A 45 -12.88 5.74 -8.86
N GLY A 46 -13.01 6.96 -8.32
CA GLY A 46 -13.57 7.23 -6.99
C GLY A 46 -12.59 7.16 -5.83
N ILE A 47 -11.26 7.10 -6.09
CA ILE A 47 -10.24 7.09 -5.04
C ILE A 47 -10.02 8.50 -4.50
N ASN A 48 -10.08 8.63 -3.16
CA ASN A 48 -9.89 9.90 -2.47
C ASN A 48 -8.52 9.99 -1.78
N LEU A 49 -7.93 8.84 -1.42
CA LEU A 49 -6.61 8.73 -0.82
C LEU A 49 -5.89 7.50 -1.38
N SER A 50 -4.65 7.66 -1.85
CA SER A 50 -3.80 6.56 -2.30
C SER A 50 -2.49 6.53 -1.51
N VAL A 51 -2.12 5.35 -0.99
CA VAL A 51 -0.78 5.09 -0.45
C VAL A 51 0.11 4.74 -1.64
N TYR A 52 0.94 5.69 -2.04
CA TYR A 52 1.66 5.70 -3.29
C TYR A 52 3.11 5.27 -3.09
N ALA A 53 3.47 4.08 -3.58
CA ALA A 53 4.78 3.46 -3.42
C ALA A 53 5.81 4.14 -4.33
N ILE A 54 6.23 5.35 -3.91
CA ILE A 54 7.07 6.25 -4.68
C ILE A 54 8.48 5.68 -4.95
N SER A 55 8.93 4.72 -4.17
CA SER A 55 10.15 3.94 -4.38
C SER A 55 10.18 2.72 -3.46
N GLY A 56 11.17 1.85 -3.64
CA GLY A 56 11.34 0.65 -2.82
C GLY A 56 12.52 -0.21 -3.23
N ASP A 57 12.49 -1.46 -2.78
CA ASP A 57 13.55 -2.46 -3.01
C ASP A 57 13.43 -3.14 -4.38
N SER A 58 12.28 -3.02 -5.05
CA SER A 58 12.08 -3.63 -6.36
C SER A 58 13.00 -3.02 -7.42
N TYR A 59 13.65 -3.85 -8.21
CA TYR A 59 14.44 -3.39 -9.37
C TYR A 59 13.61 -2.60 -10.36
N SER A 60 12.31 -2.87 -10.47
CA SER A 60 11.42 -2.12 -11.35
C SER A 60 11.27 -0.67 -10.89
N HIS A 61 11.27 -0.37 -9.60
CA HIS A 61 11.27 1.00 -9.09
C HIS A 61 12.51 1.79 -9.48
N THR A 62 13.66 1.13 -9.60
CA THR A 62 14.91 1.77 -10.02
C THR A 62 15.17 1.67 -11.52
N GLN A 63 14.21 1.16 -12.31
CA GLN A 63 14.39 0.85 -13.72
C GLN A 63 15.68 0.01 -13.97
N ASN A 64 15.96 -0.92 -13.06
CA ASN A 64 17.11 -1.83 -13.06
C ASN A 64 18.49 -1.16 -12.96
N THR A 65 18.56 0.06 -12.44
CA THR A 65 19.84 0.77 -12.26
C THR A 65 20.53 0.46 -10.94
N GLY A 66 19.80 -0.07 -9.94
CA GLY A 66 20.29 -0.26 -8.57
C GLY A 66 20.53 1.06 -7.80
N ARG A 67 20.09 2.19 -8.35
CA ARG A 67 20.27 3.54 -7.78
C ARG A 67 19.10 3.90 -6.87
N TYR A 68 18.90 3.12 -5.81
CA TYR A 68 17.71 3.22 -4.95
C TYR A 68 17.51 4.61 -4.31
N LEU A 69 18.58 5.20 -3.75
CA LEU A 69 18.50 6.52 -3.12
C LEU A 69 18.19 7.62 -4.14
N GLU A 70 18.93 7.66 -5.23
CA GLU A 70 18.78 8.69 -6.26
C GLU A 70 17.42 8.58 -6.94
N THR A 71 16.98 7.38 -7.26
CA THR A 71 15.66 7.14 -7.87
C THR A 71 14.54 7.57 -6.94
N ALA A 72 14.66 7.31 -5.63
CA ALA A 72 13.67 7.77 -4.66
C ALA A 72 13.61 9.30 -4.59
N LEU A 73 14.75 9.98 -4.64
CA LEU A 73 14.82 11.45 -4.69
C LEU A 73 14.19 12.00 -5.98
N ASP A 74 14.53 11.42 -7.14
CA ASP A 74 13.99 11.82 -8.44
C ASP A 74 12.44 11.67 -8.48
N GLN A 75 11.90 10.57 -7.96
CA GLN A 75 10.46 10.32 -7.94
C GLN A 75 9.72 11.23 -6.96
N ILE A 76 10.30 11.50 -5.79
CA ILE A 76 9.73 12.46 -4.84
C ILE A 76 9.77 13.88 -5.42
N ASP A 77 10.87 14.28 -6.03
CA ASP A 77 11.00 15.58 -6.68
C ASP A 77 9.93 15.77 -7.76
N GLN A 78 9.75 14.76 -8.63
CA GLN A 78 8.70 14.78 -9.64
C GLN A 78 7.30 14.98 -9.02
N PHE A 79 6.99 14.26 -7.94
CA PHE A 79 5.71 14.42 -7.23
C PHE A 79 5.54 15.85 -6.68
N LEU A 80 6.59 16.37 -6.03
CA LEU A 80 6.57 17.69 -5.41
C LEU A 80 6.50 18.83 -6.43
N GLU A 81 7.02 18.62 -7.66
CA GLU A 81 6.91 19.54 -8.77
C GLU A 81 5.52 19.51 -9.43
N GLU A 82 4.90 18.33 -9.56
CA GLU A 82 3.60 18.18 -10.22
C GLU A 82 2.42 18.60 -9.32
N ALA A 83 2.47 18.28 -8.02
CA ALA A 83 1.35 18.53 -7.11
C ALA A 83 0.94 20.01 -7.03
N PRO A 84 1.85 21.00 -6.87
CA PRO A 84 1.45 22.42 -6.87
C PRO A 84 0.88 22.90 -8.20
N ARG A 85 1.29 22.29 -9.32
CA ARG A 85 0.82 22.63 -10.67
C ARG A 85 -0.52 21.99 -11.03
N SER A 86 -1.08 21.19 -10.14
CA SER A 86 -2.34 20.46 -10.35
C SER A 86 -3.59 21.25 -9.96
N GLU A 87 -3.43 22.54 -9.58
CA GLU A 87 -4.55 23.41 -9.15
C GLU A 87 -5.39 22.81 -8.01
N GLY A 88 -4.75 22.04 -7.12
CA GLY A 88 -5.41 21.40 -5.97
C GLY A 88 -5.94 20.00 -6.21
N MET A 89 -5.83 19.48 -7.43
CA MET A 89 -6.23 18.10 -7.75
C MET A 89 -5.40 17.09 -6.98
N ILE A 90 -4.08 17.33 -6.81
CA ILE A 90 -3.15 16.46 -6.10
C ILE A 90 -2.78 17.11 -4.76
N GLN A 91 -3.00 16.40 -3.67
CA GLN A 91 -2.64 16.87 -2.32
C GLN A 91 -1.77 15.84 -1.60
N LEU A 92 -0.71 16.31 -0.93
CA LEU A 92 0.18 15.46 -0.15
C LEU A 92 -0.27 15.43 1.31
N VAL A 93 -0.49 14.23 1.84
CA VAL A 93 -0.79 14.01 3.26
C VAL A 93 0.51 13.92 4.05
N LYS A 94 0.70 14.82 5.00
CA LYS A 94 1.84 14.85 5.94
C LYS A 94 1.42 14.80 7.39
N THR A 95 0.17 15.15 7.68
CA THR A 95 -0.36 15.24 9.04
C THR A 95 -1.80 14.69 9.08
N ARG A 96 -2.30 14.48 10.28
CA ARG A 96 -3.68 14.02 10.49
C ARG A 96 -4.72 14.95 9.86
N SER A 97 -4.48 16.27 9.89
CA SER A 97 -5.39 17.27 9.32
C SER A 97 -5.46 17.26 7.79
N ASP A 98 -4.48 16.61 7.11
CA ASP A 98 -4.49 16.50 5.66
C ASP A 98 -5.35 15.33 5.16
N LEU A 99 -5.75 14.41 6.06
CA LEU A 99 -6.60 13.28 5.70
C LEU A 99 -7.98 13.75 5.21
N PRO A 100 -8.59 13.03 4.25
CA PRO A 100 -9.95 13.38 3.81
C PRO A 100 -10.97 13.02 4.90
N ASP A 101 -11.82 13.98 5.27
CA ASP A 101 -12.97 13.72 6.15
C ASP A 101 -14.24 13.37 5.36
N LYS A 102 -14.28 13.69 4.09
CA LYS A 102 -15.37 13.45 3.14
C LYS A 102 -14.82 13.32 1.73
N VAL A 103 -15.66 12.88 0.82
CA VAL A 103 -15.36 12.92 -0.62
C VAL A 103 -15.21 14.37 -1.07
N GLU A 104 -14.08 14.69 -1.70
CA GLU A 104 -13.76 15.98 -2.30
C GLU A 104 -13.69 15.80 -3.83
N PRO A 105 -14.76 16.18 -4.59
CA PRO A 105 -14.77 15.98 -6.03
C PRO A 105 -13.58 16.66 -6.73
N GLY A 106 -12.94 15.97 -7.65
CA GLY A 106 -11.81 16.50 -8.40
C GLY A 106 -10.48 16.51 -7.65
N THR A 107 -10.42 15.90 -6.46
CA THR A 107 -9.21 15.85 -5.62
C THR A 107 -8.86 14.42 -5.27
N VAL A 108 -7.57 14.11 -5.29
CA VAL A 108 -7.01 12.88 -4.71
C VAL A 108 -5.83 13.25 -3.81
N LYS A 109 -5.79 12.61 -2.64
CA LYS A 109 -4.71 12.80 -1.65
C LYS A 109 -3.74 11.63 -1.74
N PHE A 110 -2.47 11.90 -1.47
CA PHE A 110 -1.41 10.89 -1.56
C PHE A 110 -0.62 10.82 -0.25
N ILE A 111 -0.35 9.60 0.20
CA ILE A 111 0.67 9.30 1.21
C ILE A 111 1.86 8.71 0.47
N LEU A 112 3.02 9.37 0.50
CA LEU A 112 4.23 8.82 -0.08
C LEU A 112 4.72 7.66 0.78
N HIS A 113 5.03 6.55 0.12
CA HIS A 113 5.36 5.27 0.72
C HIS A 113 6.62 4.67 0.08
N PHE A 114 7.44 3.98 0.88
CA PHE A 114 8.51 3.13 0.40
C PHE A 114 8.11 1.65 0.51
N GLU A 115 8.14 0.94 -0.60
CA GLU A 115 7.97 -0.52 -0.65
C GLU A 115 9.34 -1.21 -0.53
N GLY A 116 9.84 -1.26 0.71
CA GLY A 116 11.20 -1.64 1.05
C GLY A 116 12.13 -0.43 1.21
N CYS A 117 13.11 -0.55 2.07
CA CYS A 117 13.91 0.57 2.56
C CYS A 117 15.35 0.63 2.05
N MET A 118 15.69 -0.03 0.93
CA MET A 118 17.00 0.16 0.27
C MET A 118 17.34 1.62 -0.03
N PRO A 119 16.37 2.54 -0.29
CA PRO A 119 16.68 3.96 -0.43
C PRO A 119 17.35 4.59 0.79
N LEU A 120 17.21 4.02 1.99
CA LEU A 120 17.86 4.53 3.20
C LEU A 120 19.37 4.31 3.21
N ARG A 121 19.91 3.33 2.46
CA ARG A 121 21.35 3.06 2.36
C ARG A 121 22.02 2.92 3.73
N GLY A 122 21.38 2.21 4.68
CA GLY A 122 21.90 2.00 6.04
C GLY A 122 22.01 3.28 6.90
N SER A 123 21.30 4.36 6.54
CA SER A 123 21.42 5.65 7.24
C SER A 123 20.08 6.14 7.78
N ILE A 124 19.98 6.27 9.10
CA ILE A 124 18.83 6.87 9.78
C ILE A 124 18.63 8.35 9.40
N HIS A 125 19.70 9.03 9.00
CA HIS A 125 19.61 10.41 8.52
C HIS A 125 18.81 10.50 7.20
N ASN A 126 18.92 9.49 6.35
CA ASN A 126 18.13 9.42 5.12
C ASN A 126 16.63 9.26 5.41
N LEU A 127 16.24 8.46 6.42
CA LEU A 127 14.84 8.38 6.86
C LEU A 127 14.31 9.77 7.22
N ARG A 128 15.05 10.52 8.03
CA ARG A 128 14.68 11.89 8.43
C ARG A 128 14.62 12.86 7.24
N ASN A 129 15.53 12.72 6.27
CA ASN A 129 15.52 13.53 5.06
C ASN A 129 14.28 13.23 4.20
N PHE A 130 13.95 11.96 3.98
CA PHE A 130 12.73 11.56 3.27
C PHE A 130 11.46 11.99 4.02
N TYR A 131 11.44 11.93 5.35
CA TYR A 131 10.33 12.48 6.14
C TYR A 131 10.13 13.98 5.90
N ARG A 132 11.21 14.79 5.86
CA ARG A 132 11.15 16.22 5.53
C ARG A 132 10.61 16.47 4.13
N LEU A 133 10.97 15.60 3.16
CA LEU A 133 10.45 15.63 1.80
C LEU A 133 8.99 15.16 1.67
N GLY A 134 8.41 14.60 2.72
CA GLY A 134 6.99 14.24 2.74
C GLY A 134 6.67 12.75 2.85
N LEU A 135 7.68 11.87 2.91
CA LEU A 135 7.45 10.44 3.16
C LEU A 135 6.74 10.23 4.49
N ARG A 136 5.67 9.44 4.50
CA ARG A 136 4.90 9.14 5.73
C ARG A 136 4.64 7.66 5.95
N SER A 137 5.00 6.81 5.02
CA SER A 137 4.81 5.36 5.11
C SER A 137 6.03 4.62 4.61
N LEU A 138 6.36 3.49 5.24
CA LEU A 138 7.43 2.61 4.80
C LEU A 138 7.12 1.14 5.11
N GLN A 139 7.50 0.27 4.19
CA GLN A 139 7.73 -1.14 4.44
C GLN A 139 9.22 -1.35 4.71
N PRO A 140 9.62 -2.04 5.79
CA PRO A 140 11.04 -2.26 6.09
C PRO A 140 11.78 -2.99 4.96
N VAL A 141 11.13 -3.98 4.36
CA VAL A 141 11.68 -4.84 3.31
C VAL A 141 10.65 -5.11 2.21
N TRP A 142 11.13 -5.48 1.03
CA TRP A 142 10.33 -6.17 0.01
C TRP A 142 10.55 -7.70 0.15
N ASN A 143 10.47 -8.44 -0.92
CA ASN A 143 10.54 -9.91 -0.91
C ASN A 143 11.88 -10.48 -0.42
N PHE A 144 12.97 -9.73 -0.54
CA PHE A 144 14.34 -10.18 -0.24
C PHE A 144 14.93 -9.46 0.97
N ARG A 145 16.14 -9.87 1.35
CA ARG A 145 16.91 -9.20 2.42
C ARG A 145 17.41 -7.84 1.99
N ASN A 146 17.32 -6.87 2.89
CA ASN A 146 18.01 -5.58 2.81
C ASN A 146 18.72 -5.25 4.13
N GLU A 147 19.15 -4.00 4.32
CA GLU A 147 19.85 -3.58 5.55
C GLU A 147 18.95 -3.61 6.81
N LEU A 148 17.61 -3.64 6.66
CA LEU A 148 16.66 -3.61 7.78
C LEU A 148 16.23 -5.00 8.24
N GLY A 149 16.25 -5.99 7.37
CA GLY A 149 15.76 -7.33 7.72
C GLY A 149 15.55 -8.25 6.53
N ASP A 150 14.75 -9.29 6.77
CA ASP A 150 14.47 -10.35 5.81
C ASP A 150 13.02 -10.26 5.28
N GLY A 151 12.90 -10.30 3.95
CA GLY A 151 11.63 -10.47 3.27
C GLY A 151 11.14 -11.93 3.25
N VAL A 152 9.91 -12.14 2.78
CA VAL A 152 9.22 -13.45 2.80
C VAL A 152 9.96 -14.57 2.06
N TRP A 153 10.89 -14.26 1.17
CA TRP A 153 11.66 -15.29 0.45
C TRP A 153 13.01 -15.60 1.08
N GLU A 154 13.34 -14.97 2.23
CA GLU A 154 14.57 -15.22 2.99
C GLU A 154 14.34 -16.10 4.24
N ASN A 155 13.40 -17.04 4.17
CA ASN A 155 13.01 -17.87 5.33
C ASN A 155 14.04 -18.91 5.77
N ARG A 156 15.07 -19.21 4.95
CA ARG A 156 16.02 -20.29 5.25
C ARG A 156 16.91 -20.04 6.47
N THR A 157 17.20 -18.78 6.75
CA THR A 157 18.13 -18.40 7.82
C THR A 157 17.44 -18.18 9.16
N GLY A 158 16.11 -18.07 9.18
CA GLY A 158 15.33 -17.69 10.37
C GLY A 158 15.71 -16.30 10.89
N GLY A 159 16.27 -15.43 10.03
CA GLY A 159 16.54 -14.04 10.35
C GLY A 159 15.26 -13.22 10.37
N GLY A 160 15.32 -12.02 10.93
CA GLY A 160 14.22 -11.07 10.99
C GLY A 160 14.77 -9.66 10.87
N LEU A 161 14.43 -8.77 11.82
CA LEU A 161 14.98 -7.42 11.87
C LEU A 161 16.48 -7.43 12.20
N THR A 162 17.22 -6.55 11.53
CA THR A 162 18.59 -6.19 11.97
C THR A 162 18.52 -5.13 13.07
N ASN A 163 19.67 -4.86 13.74
CA ASN A 163 19.74 -3.75 14.68
C ASN A 163 19.38 -2.41 14.02
N PHE A 164 19.80 -2.22 12.76
CA PHE A 164 19.41 -1.02 11.99
C PHE A 164 17.90 -1.00 11.69
N GLY A 165 17.30 -2.16 11.39
CA GLY A 165 15.85 -2.28 11.25
C GLY A 165 15.09 -1.85 12.51
N VAL A 166 15.54 -2.30 13.69
CA VAL A 166 14.98 -1.89 14.97
C VAL A 166 15.07 -0.37 15.16
N ASP A 167 16.22 0.24 14.84
CA ASP A 167 16.41 1.70 14.96
C ASP A 167 15.48 2.46 13.99
N VAL A 168 15.30 1.97 12.76
CA VAL A 168 14.39 2.56 11.78
C VAL A 168 12.94 2.49 12.27
N ILE A 169 12.47 1.35 12.80
CA ILE A 169 11.11 1.21 13.34
C ILE A 169 10.88 2.18 14.52
N LYS A 170 11.82 2.27 15.46
CA LYS A 170 11.73 3.22 16.58
C LYS A 170 11.66 4.67 16.09
N GLU A 171 12.49 5.03 15.13
CA GLU A 171 12.50 6.39 14.58
C GLU A 171 11.23 6.68 13.77
N ALA A 172 10.72 5.73 12.99
CA ALA A 172 9.45 5.85 12.28
C ALA A 172 8.29 6.11 13.26
N ASN A 173 8.22 5.36 14.37
CA ASN A 173 7.23 5.59 15.42
C ASN A 173 7.37 6.99 16.05
N ARG A 174 8.60 7.43 16.37
CA ARG A 174 8.87 8.78 16.92
C ARG A 174 8.39 9.88 15.96
N LEU A 175 8.52 9.67 14.66
CA LEU A 175 8.12 10.62 13.61
C LEU A 175 6.62 10.56 13.29
N GLY A 176 5.87 9.59 13.83
CA GLY A 176 4.48 9.35 13.47
C GLY A 176 4.33 8.86 12.02
N MET A 177 5.26 8.02 11.58
CA MET A 177 5.20 7.36 10.28
C MET A 177 4.47 6.03 10.36
N ILE A 178 3.83 5.66 9.28
CA ILE A 178 3.17 4.38 9.09
C ILE A 178 4.25 3.32 8.84
N VAL A 179 4.20 2.23 9.59
CA VAL A 179 5.00 1.03 9.36
C VAL A 179 4.10 -0.07 8.83
N ASP A 180 4.45 -0.58 7.65
CA ASP A 180 3.70 -1.58 6.90
C ASP A 180 4.51 -2.88 6.84
N LEU A 181 3.90 -3.99 7.26
CA LEU A 181 4.54 -5.31 7.35
C LEU A 181 4.30 -6.21 6.13
N SER A 182 3.70 -5.68 5.06
CA SER A 182 3.64 -6.44 3.81
C SER A 182 5.07 -6.84 3.40
N HIS A 183 5.23 -8.01 2.79
CA HIS A 183 6.52 -8.59 2.41
C HIS A 183 7.48 -9.01 3.53
N MET A 184 7.23 -8.65 4.78
CA MET A 184 8.08 -9.05 5.90
C MET A 184 8.01 -10.55 6.14
N ASN A 185 9.14 -11.22 6.36
CA ASN A 185 9.11 -12.61 6.78
C ASN A 185 8.53 -12.74 8.19
N ARG A 186 8.14 -13.96 8.58
CA ARG A 186 7.45 -14.22 9.83
C ARG A 186 8.22 -13.75 11.06
N GLU A 187 9.53 -14.00 11.11
CA GLU A 187 10.38 -13.61 12.24
C GLU A 187 10.44 -12.08 12.39
N GLY A 188 10.73 -11.38 11.30
CA GLY A 188 10.75 -9.92 11.28
C GLY A 188 9.40 -9.29 11.58
N PHE A 189 8.31 -9.93 11.15
CA PHE A 189 6.94 -9.50 11.45
C PHE A 189 6.70 -9.42 12.95
N PHE A 190 6.94 -10.51 13.71
CA PHE A 190 6.74 -10.53 15.16
C PHE A 190 7.75 -9.65 15.91
N GLN A 191 9.00 -9.61 15.48
CA GLN A 191 9.99 -8.69 16.04
C GLN A 191 9.60 -7.22 15.85
N THR A 192 8.96 -6.87 14.72
CA THR A 192 8.45 -5.51 14.52
C THR A 192 7.30 -5.20 15.47
N LEU A 193 6.40 -6.15 15.70
CA LEU A 193 5.32 -6.02 16.70
C LEU A 193 5.85 -5.75 18.12
N GLU A 194 6.96 -6.38 18.49
CA GLU A 194 7.61 -6.16 19.81
C GLU A 194 8.21 -4.75 19.95
N VAL A 195 8.66 -4.15 18.86
CA VAL A 195 9.35 -2.85 18.82
C VAL A 195 8.40 -1.68 18.63
N ALA A 196 7.31 -1.90 17.87
CA ALA A 196 6.37 -0.85 17.49
C ALA A 196 5.56 -0.33 18.68
N THR A 197 5.33 0.97 18.71
CA THR A 197 4.51 1.66 19.73
C THR A 197 3.23 2.27 19.18
N ALA A 198 3.04 2.19 17.87
CA ALA A 198 1.84 2.61 17.14
C ALA A 198 1.22 1.41 16.40
N PRO A 199 -0.06 1.45 16.03
CA PRO A 199 -0.67 0.42 15.21
C PRO A 199 0.13 0.17 13.93
N LEU A 200 0.30 -1.10 13.57
CA LEU A 200 0.96 -1.53 12.34
C LEU A 200 -0.08 -1.85 11.27
N LEU A 201 0.34 -1.77 10.02
CA LEU A 201 -0.46 -2.19 8.87
C LEU A 201 0.14 -3.42 8.21
N VAL A 202 -0.69 -4.14 7.47
CA VAL A 202 -0.29 -4.93 6.31
C VAL A 202 -1.07 -4.37 5.13
N SER A 203 -0.46 -3.52 4.34
CA SER A 203 -1.17 -2.77 3.30
C SER A 203 -1.79 -3.65 2.24
N HIS A 204 -1.16 -4.81 1.92
CA HIS A 204 -1.62 -5.73 0.88
C HIS A 204 -1.20 -7.19 1.19
N ALA A 205 -2.17 -8.01 1.61
CA ALA A 205 -2.01 -9.45 1.84
C ALA A 205 -3.35 -10.17 1.87
N ASN A 206 -3.32 -11.51 1.73
CA ASN A 206 -4.46 -12.40 1.87
C ASN A 206 -4.23 -13.41 3.00
N ALA A 207 -5.16 -14.33 3.23
CA ALA A 207 -5.09 -15.30 4.32
C ALA A 207 -4.49 -16.65 3.88
N CYS A 208 -3.49 -17.17 4.60
CA CYS A 208 -2.95 -18.52 4.41
C CYS A 208 -4.00 -19.60 4.63
N GLY A 209 -4.98 -19.36 5.50
CA GLY A 209 -6.08 -20.31 5.74
C GLY A 209 -6.93 -20.57 4.48
N MET A 210 -6.91 -19.67 3.50
CA MET A 210 -7.59 -19.82 2.21
C MET A 210 -6.65 -20.34 1.12
N LEU A 211 -5.41 -19.86 1.09
CA LEU A 211 -4.38 -20.27 0.14
C LEU A 211 -3.02 -20.25 0.83
N ASP A 212 -2.42 -21.43 1.03
CA ASP A 212 -1.06 -21.54 1.54
C ASP A 212 -0.06 -20.96 0.53
N ASN A 213 0.40 -19.77 0.85
CA ASN A 213 1.31 -18.98 0.04
C ASN A 213 2.18 -18.12 0.97
N PRO A 214 3.52 -18.07 0.77
CA PRO A 214 4.41 -17.29 1.65
C PRO A 214 4.07 -15.80 1.77
N ARG A 215 3.37 -15.22 0.78
CA ARG A 215 2.94 -13.80 0.80
C ARG A 215 1.63 -13.59 1.55
N ASN A 216 0.88 -14.65 1.83
CA ASN A 216 -0.34 -14.59 2.62
C ASN A 216 -0.01 -14.68 4.11
N LEU A 217 -0.87 -14.10 4.95
CA LEU A 217 -0.69 -14.08 6.40
C LEU A 217 -1.29 -15.33 7.04
N ALA A 218 -0.58 -15.89 8.00
CA ALA A 218 -1.13 -16.89 8.91
C ALA A 218 -2.11 -16.23 9.89
N ASP A 219 -3.02 -17.03 10.46
CA ASP A 219 -4.08 -16.55 11.37
C ASP A 219 -3.54 -15.78 12.57
N ASP A 220 -2.41 -16.21 13.13
CA ASP A 220 -1.79 -15.54 14.26
C ASP A 220 -1.17 -14.19 13.88
N GLN A 221 -0.69 -14.02 12.64
CA GLN A 221 -0.25 -12.73 12.14
C GLN A 221 -1.43 -11.76 11.95
N ILE A 222 -2.54 -12.24 11.37
CA ILE A 222 -3.77 -11.44 11.18
C ILE A 222 -4.29 -10.99 12.55
N LYS A 223 -4.38 -11.91 13.52
CA LYS A 223 -4.80 -11.60 14.89
C LYS A 223 -3.87 -10.60 15.57
N ALA A 224 -2.56 -10.78 15.45
CA ALA A 224 -1.59 -9.89 16.07
C ALA A 224 -1.68 -8.44 15.55
N ILE A 225 -1.97 -8.24 14.25
CA ILE A 225 -2.25 -6.91 13.69
C ILE A 225 -3.54 -6.33 14.26
N ALA A 226 -4.60 -7.14 14.34
CA ALA A 226 -5.89 -6.71 14.87
C ALA A 226 -5.78 -6.32 16.36
N ASP A 227 -5.10 -7.13 17.18
CA ASP A 227 -4.90 -6.91 18.61
C ASP A 227 -4.19 -5.57 18.92
N GLN A 228 -3.38 -5.06 17.99
CA GLN A 228 -2.76 -3.73 18.08
C GLN A 228 -3.61 -2.59 17.47
N GLY A 229 -4.82 -2.89 17.03
CA GLY A 229 -5.71 -1.93 16.40
C GLY A 229 -5.35 -1.59 14.94
N GLY A 230 -4.47 -2.38 14.34
CA GLY A 230 -4.07 -2.27 12.93
C GLY A 230 -5.10 -2.82 11.96
N LEU A 231 -4.71 -2.98 10.71
CA LEU A 231 -5.56 -3.54 9.65
C LEU A 231 -4.74 -4.30 8.59
N VAL A 232 -5.43 -5.13 7.81
CA VAL A 232 -4.91 -5.81 6.62
C VAL A 232 -5.67 -5.33 5.40
N GLY A 233 -4.95 -4.88 4.37
CA GLY A 233 -5.51 -4.57 3.05
C GLY A 233 -5.60 -5.83 2.19
N ILE A 234 -6.77 -6.07 1.60
CA ILE A 234 -6.98 -7.21 0.70
C ILE A 234 -6.19 -7.02 -0.61
N LEU A 235 -5.43 -8.03 -1.00
CA LEU A 235 -4.56 -8.03 -2.18
C LEU A 235 -5.28 -8.63 -3.39
N ALA A 236 -5.24 -7.93 -4.54
CA ALA A 236 -5.90 -8.34 -5.77
C ALA A 236 -4.96 -9.02 -6.79
N LEU A 237 -3.94 -9.73 -6.34
CA LEU A 237 -3.07 -10.54 -7.21
C LEU A 237 -3.58 -11.98 -7.30
N PRO A 238 -3.92 -12.50 -8.50
CA PRO A 238 -4.55 -13.81 -8.67
C PRO A 238 -3.81 -14.96 -7.98
N GLU A 239 -2.48 -15.02 -8.10
CA GLU A 239 -1.65 -16.07 -7.53
C GLU A 239 -1.54 -16.01 -6.00
N ARG A 240 -2.09 -14.97 -5.37
CA ARG A 240 -2.24 -14.84 -3.91
C ARG A 240 -3.65 -15.11 -3.43
N VAL A 241 -4.61 -15.15 -4.37
CA VAL A 241 -6.03 -15.42 -4.10
C VAL A 241 -6.37 -16.88 -4.37
N GLY A 242 -5.88 -17.48 -5.44
CA GLY A 242 -6.27 -18.84 -5.81
C GLY A 242 -5.31 -19.53 -6.78
N LYS A 243 -5.71 -20.74 -7.20
CA LYS A 243 -5.00 -21.54 -8.21
C LYS A 243 -5.82 -21.59 -9.50
N GLY A 244 -5.16 -21.42 -10.65
CA GLY A 244 -5.83 -21.45 -11.95
C GLY A 244 -6.55 -20.14 -12.27
N GLU A 245 -7.73 -20.23 -12.87
CA GLU A 245 -8.58 -19.05 -13.08
C GLU A 245 -9.17 -18.58 -11.76
N VAL A 246 -8.99 -17.31 -11.43
CA VAL A 246 -9.43 -16.69 -10.19
C VAL A 246 -10.47 -15.61 -10.52
N ALA A 247 -11.55 -15.58 -9.77
CA ALA A 247 -12.60 -14.58 -9.89
C ALA A 247 -12.73 -13.74 -8.60
N ILE A 248 -13.45 -12.64 -8.69
CA ILE A 248 -13.75 -11.76 -7.56
C ILE A 248 -14.36 -12.53 -6.37
N GLU A 249 -15.16 -13.55 -6.64
CA GLU A 249 -15.75 -14.42 -5.62
C GLU A 249 -14.69 -15.12 -4.75
N ASP A 250 -13.55 -15.49 -5.32
CA ASP A 250 -12.45 -16.11 -4.55
C ASP A 250 -11.77 -15.09 -3.65
N MET A 251 -11.65 -13.84 -4.09
CA MET A 251 -11.14 -12.74 -3.26
C MET A 251 -12.13 -12.43 -2.12
N LEU A 252 -13.42 -12.38 -2.40
CA LEU A 252 -14.46 -12.19 -1.37
C LEU A 252 -14.40 -13.25 -0.27
N LYS A 253 -14.11 -14.52 -0.59
CA LYS A 253 -13.89 -15.58 0.42
C LYS A 253 -12.71 -15.29 1.34
N HIS A 254 -11.61 -14.72 0.84
CA HIS A 254 -10.52 -14.27 1.70
C HIS A 254 -10.98 -13.14 2.64
N MET A 255 -11.78 -12.20 2.12
CA MET A 255 -12.35 -11.12 2.94
C MET A 255 -13.24 -11.68 4.05
N ASP A 256 -14.19 -12.56 3.71
CA ASP A 256 -15.05 -13.23 4.69
C ASP A 256 -14.25 -13.98 5.75
N TYR A 257 -13.21 -14.71 5.33
CA TYR A 257 -12.33 -15.43 6.24
C TYR A 257 -11.67 -14.50 7.24
N MET A 258 -11.06 -13.41 6.78
CA MET A 258 -10.37 -12.45 7.65
C MET A 258 -11.36 -11.70 8.55
N ILE A 259 -12.51 -11.29 8.03
CA ILE A 259 -13.57 -10.63 8.81
C ILE A 259 -14.09 -11.57 9.93
N ASN A 260 -14.32 -12.85 9.62
CA ASN A 260 -14.74 -13.83 10.62
C ASN A 260 -13.66 -14.09 11.69
N LEU A 261 -12.39 -13.90 11.34
CA LEU A 261 -11.27 -14.17 12.23
C LEU A 261 -11.02 -13.03 13.23
N VAL A 262 -11.15 -11.76 12.78
CA VAL A 262 -10.69 -10.58 13.55
C VAL A 262 -11.67 -9.42 13.58
N GLY A 263 -12.79 -9.47 12.87
CA GLY A 263 -13.75 -8.38 12.75
C GLY A 263 -13.52 -7.51 11.51
N ILE A 264 -14.60 -6.86 11.08
CA ILE A 264 -14.62 -6.06 9.85
C ILE A 264 -13.76 -4.80 9.94
N GLU A 265 -13.57 -4.28 11.14
CA GLU A 265 -12.77 -3.08 11.44
C GLU A 265 -11.28 -3.25 11.14
N HIS A 266 -10.83 -4.49 10.89
CA HIS A 266 -9.43 -4.82 10.61
C HIS A 266 -9.18 -5.17 9.14
N LEU A 267 -10.17 -5.02 8.26
CA LEU A 267 -10.02 -5.24 6.82
C LEU A 267 -10.14 -3.93 6.04
N ALA A 268 -9.35 -3.80 4.99
CA ALA A 268 -9.35 -2.64 4.10
C ALA A 268 -8.96 -3.02 2.66
N LEU A 269 -8.86 -2.04 1.77
CA LEU A 269 -8.40 -2.22 0.39
C LEU A 269 -6.88 -2.02 0.29
N GLY A 270 -6.17 -2.96 -0.32
CA GLY A 270 -4.75 -2.90 -0.58
C GLY A 270 -4.43 -3.64 -1.88
N MET A 271 -5.08 -3.21 -2.96
CA MET A 271 -5.29 -4.02 -4.16
C MET A 271 -4.02 -4.37 -4.92
N ASP A 272 -3.01 -3.49 -4.90
CA ASP A 272 -1.72 -3.70 -5.58
C ASP A 272 -1.91 -4.06 -7.06
N PHE A 273 -2.74 -3.27 -7.76
CA PHE A 273 -2.97 -3.47 -9.17
C PHE A 273 -1.72 -3.21 -9.99
N VAL A 274 -1.30 -4.21 -10.73
CA VAL A 274 -0.07 -4.18 -11.54
C VAL A 274 -0.32 -3.93 -13.02
N LYS A 275 -1.59 -3.79 -13.43
CA LYS A 275 -1.93 -3.43 -14.80
C LYS A 275 -1.67 -1.93 -15.02
N TYR A 276 -0.95 -1.62 -16.08
CA TYR A 276 -0.74 -0.25 -16.57
C TYR A 276 -0.82 -0.25 -18.10
N ASP A 277 -1.19 0.89 -18.67
CA ASP A 277 -1.40 1.05 -20.12
C ASP A 277 -0.08 1.11 -20.93
N GLY A 278 0.98 0.47 -20.43
CA GLY A 278 2.29 0.45 -21.08
C GLY A 278 2.61 -0.88 -21.76
N PRO A 279 3.63 -0.88 -22.65
CA PRO A 279 4.06 -2.12 -23.28
C PRO A 279 4.52 -3.12 -22.22
N ARG A 280 4.10 -4.36 -22.37
CA ARG A 280 4.47 -5.51 -21.50
C ARG A 280 5.99 -5.70 -21.31
N THR A 281 6.82 -5.07 -22.15
CA THR A 281 8.28 -5.15 -22.14
C THR A 281 8.93 -4.65 -20.84
N LEU A 282 8.32 -3.76 -20.08
CA LEU A 282 8.82 -3.36 -18.75
C LEU A 282 8.43 -4.36 -17.66
N LYS A 283 7.28 -5.02 -17.79
CA LYS A 283 6.84 -6.13 -16.93
C LYS A 283 7.67 -7.39 -17.13
N ASP A 284 7.98 -7.74 -18.40
CA ASP A 284 8.47 -9.08 -18.77
C ASP A 284 9.90 -9.38 -18.33
N ARG A 285 10.71 -8.37 -18.02
CA ARG A 285 12.14 -8.60 -17.75
C ARG A 285 12.45 -8.98 -16.30
N HIS A 286 11.61 -8.62 -15.34
CA HIS A 286 11.96 -8.70 -13.92
C HIS A 286 10.87 -9.20 -12.96
N HIS A 287 9.64 -9.40 -13.41
CA HIS A 287 8.57 -10.04 -12.66
C HIS A 287 7.96 -11.21 -13.42
N PRO A 288 8.49 -12.42 -13.25
CA PRO A 288 7.89 -13.64 -13.83
C PRO A 288 6.49 -13.93 -13.26
N LEU A 289 6.04 -13.15 -12.28
CA LEU A 289 4.78 -13.35 -11.56
C LEU A 289 3.56 -12.68 -12.22
N HIS A 290 3.76 -11.75 -13.14
CA HIS A 290 2.65 -11.03 -13.80
C HIS A 290 2.36 -11.55 -15.22
N LYS A 291 2.29 -12.86 -15.35
CA LYS A 291 1.64 -13.47 -16.50
C LYS A 291 0.16 -13.55 -16.18
N ASP A 292 -0.66 -12.87 -17.02
CA ASP A 292 -2.12 -13.06 -16.98
C ASP A 292 -2.47 -14.53 -16.57
N PRO A 293 -3.48 -14.71 -15.72
CA PRO A 293 -4.74 -13.97 -15.70
C PRO A 293 -4.84 -12.93 -14.59
N LEU A 294 -5.69 -11.92 -14.80
CA LEU A 294 -6.19 -11.00 -13.79
C LEU A 294 -7.34 -11.68 -13.02
N ILE A 295 -7.77 -11.12 -11.89
CA ILE A 295 -8.96 -11.58 -11.17
C ILE A 295 -10.20 -11.25 -12.01
N LYS A 296 -10.89 -12.27 -12.50
CA LYS A 296 -12.08 -12.08 -13.34
C LYS A 296 -13.17 -11.30 -12.58
N GLY A 297 -13.56 -10.15 -13.14
CA GLY A 297 -14.55 -9.24 -12.58
C GLY A 297 -13.98 -8.23 -11.58
N PHE A 298 -12.64 -8.24 -11.37
CA PHE A 298 -11.91 -7.25 -10.59
C PHE A 298 -10.49 -7.11 -11.13
N GLU A 299 -10.39 -6.69 -12.39
CA GLU A 299 -9.14 -6.59 -13.13
C GLU A 299 -8.39 -5.29 -12.85
N GLU A 300 -9.13 -4.22 -12.51
CA GLU A 300 -8.61 -2.88 -12.26
C GLU A 300 -9.44 -2.14 -11.21
N ILE A 301 -8.94 -0.96 -10.83
CA ILE A 301 -9.58 -0.11 -9.82
C ILE A 301 -10.98 0.35 -10.25
N GLU A 302 -11.23 0.51 -11.55
CA GLU A 302 -12.54 0.86 -12.12
C GLU A 302 -13.62 -0.21 -11.87
N ASP A 303 -13.21 -1.42 -11.47
CA ASP A 303 -14.11 -2.52 -11.11
C ASP A 303 -14.54 -2.51 -9.64
N LEU A 304 -14.18 -1.49 -8.85
CA LEU A 304 -14.65 -1.33 -7.47
C LEU A 304 -16.18 -1.48 -7.30
N PRO A 305 -17.04 -1.01 -8.22
CA PRO A 305 -18.48 -1.29 -8.15
C PRO A 305 -18.83 -2.78 -8.12
N ASN A 306 -18.04 -3.63 -8.80
CA ASN A 306 -18.26 -5.08 -8.77
C ASN A 306 -17.90 -5.68 -7.41
N LEU A 307 -16.83 -5.17 -6.75
CA LEU A 307 -16.47 -5.57 -5.39
C LEU A 307 -17.58 -5.18 -4.39
N ILE A 308 -18.10 -3.96 -4.49
CA ILE A 308 -19.22 -3.49 -3.67
C ILE A 308 -20.45 -4.39 -3.84
N ALA A 309 -20.84 -4.67 -5.08
CA ALA A 309 -21.96 -5.56 -5.38
C ALA A 309 -21.72 -7.00 -4.85
N GLY A 310 -20.49 -7.48 -4.89
CA GLY A 310 -20.10 -8.76 -4.31
C GLY A 310 -20.24 -8.78 -2.79
N LEU A 311 -19.79 -7.73 -2.10
CA LEU A 311 -19.95 -7.59 -0.65
C LEU A 311 -21.44 -7.51 -0.23
N GLU A 312 -22.26 -6.73 -0.96
CA GLU A 312 -23.71 -6.69 -0.72
C GLU A 312 -24.35 -8.08 -0.86
N LYS A 313 -23.97 -8.85 -1.88
CA LYS A 313 -24.43 -10.23 -2.10
C LYS A 313 -24.00 -11.17 -0.98
N HIS A 314 -22.84 -10.95 -0.35
CA HIS A 314 -22.36 -11.67 0.84
C HIS A 314 -23.05 -11.22 2.13
N GLY A 315 -23.94 -10.22 2.06
CA GLY A 315 -24.78 -9.77 3.17
C GLY A 315 -24.19 -8.61 3.98
N TYR A 316 -23.10 -8.02 3.55
CA TYR A 316 -22.54 -6.81 4.19
C TYR A 316 -23.45 -5.60 3.95
N LYS A 317 -23.66 -4.83 5.00
CA LYS A 317 -24.45 -3.60 4.96
C LYS A 317 -23.63 -2.43 4.42
N GLU A 318 -24.30 -1.40 4.00
CA GLU A 318 -23.70 -0.18 3.46
C GLU A 318 -22.62 0.39 4.39
N GLU A 319 -22.89 0.50 5.69
CA GLU A 319 -21.95 1.02 6.68
C GLU A 319 -20.73 0.12 6.87
N GLU A 320 -20.90 -1.18 6.76
CA GLU A 320 -19.83 -2.18 6.83
C GLU A 320 -18.93 -2.10 5.60
N ILE A 321 -19.52 -1.96 4.41
CA ILE A 321 -18.78 -1.76 3.17
C ILE A 321 -18.01 -0.43 3.22
N ALA A 322 -18.60 0.64 3.74
CA ALA A 322 -17.94 1.93 3.91
C ALA A 322 -16.71 1.85 4.82
N LEU A 323 -16.72 0.99 5.85
CA LEU A 323 -15.53 0.72 6.68
C LEU A 323 -14.41 0.11 5.83
N ILE A 324 -14.72 -0.91 5.01
CA ILE A 324 -13.74 -1.57 4.14
C ILE A 324 -13.19 -0.60 3.08
N LEU A 325 -14.06 0.20 2.46
CA LEU A 325 -13.65 1.14 1.42
C LEU A 325 -12.63 2.17 1.90
N GLY A 326 -12.74 2.66 3.13
CA GLY A 326 -11.81 3.67 3.62
C GLY A 326 -11.92 3.99 5.10
N GLY A 327 -13.07 3.73 5.76
CA GLY A 327 -13.28 4.08 7.15
C GLY A 327 -12.23 3.48 8.09
N ASN A 328 -11.87 2.21 7.89
CA ASN A 328 -10.85 1.51 8.68
C ASN A 328 -9.47 2.12 8.49
N TYR A 329 -9.08 2.40 7.24
CA TYR A 329 -7.82 3.08 6.94
C TYR A 329 -7.74 4.43 7.63
N LEU A 330 -8.77 5.27 7.47
CA LEU A 330 -8.81 6.61 8.07
C LEU A 330 -8.72 6.55 9.61
N ARG A 331 -9.37 5.57 10.25
CA ARG A 331 -9.28 5.35 11.70
C ARG A 331 -7.83 5.09 12.12
N VAL A 332 -7.15 4.18 11.44
CA VAL A 332 -5.76 3.80 11.77
C VAL A 332 -4.80 4.93 11.44
N LEU A 333 -4.93 5.58 10.29
CA LEU A 333 -4.11 6.73 9.89
C LEU A 333 -4.23 7.90 10.87
N LYS A 334 -5.44 8.19 11.36
CA LYS A 334 -5.68 9.21 12.39
C LYS A 334 -4.99 8.91 13.71
N THR A 335 -4.75 7.64 14.03
CA THR A 335 -4.02 7.22 15.23
C THR A 335 -2.51 7.39 15.05
N ILE A 336 -1.97 7.10 13.87
CA ILE A 336 -0.53 7.07 13.60
C ILE A 336 0.02 8.46 13.25
N LEU A 337 -0.63 9.15 12.29
CA LEU A 337 -0.10 10.40 11.76
C LEU A 337 -0.11 11.52 12.84
N PRO A 338 0.94 12.34 12.88
CA PRO A 338 1.05 13.43 13.85
C PRO A 338 0.04 14.55 13.52
N GLU A 339 -0.35 15.33 14.53
CA GLU A 339 -1.17 16.54 14.31
C GLU A 339 -0.39 17.63 13.57
N GLN A 340 0.90 17.72 13.82
CA GLN A 340 1.84 18.61 13.14
C GLN A 340 3.10 17.82 12.78
N SER A 341 3.73 18.17 11.66
CA SER A 341 4.98 17.52 11.27
C SER A 341 6.03 17.63 12.38
N VAL A 342 6.61 16.49 12.76
CA VAL A 342 7.61 16.42 13.82
C VAL A 342 8.90 17.10 13.35
N VAL A 343 9.46 17.95 14.19
CA VAL A 343 10.78 18.55 13.93
C VAL A 343 11.84 17.45 14.09
N CYS A 344 12.57 17.19 13.01
CA CYS A 344 13.71 16.28 13.07
C CYS A 344 14.93 17.06 13.61
N VAL A 345 15.15 16.97 14.89
CA VAL A 345 16.32 17.57 15.58
C VAL A 345 17.55 16.69 15.38
#